data_4eabe2772d1c13f5910818f5354bc2cc
#
_entry.id   4eabe2772d1c13f5910818f5354bc2cc
#
_cell.length_a   1.000
_cell.length_b   1.000
_cell.length_c   1.000
_cell.angle_alpha   90.00
_cell.angle_beta   90.00
_cell.angle_gamma   90.00
#
_symmetry.space_group_name_H-M   'P 1'
#
loop_
_entity.id
_entity.type
_entity.pdbx_description
1 polymer ?
#
loop_
_entity_poly.entity_id
_entity_poly.type
_entity_poly.pdbx_seq_one_letter_code
_entity_poly.pdbx_strand_id
1 'polypeptide(L)'
;MALYLKEHLSFDRAEIMVESVKEGDTDLKTLFMKGIFIQGGVKNANERVYPINEIETAVETLNTQIQEGNSVLGEVDHPDDLKINLDRVSHMITKMWMDGPNGYGKLKILPTPMGQLVQTMLESGVKLGVSSRGSGNVNDIDGRVSDFEIITVDIVAQPSAPNAYPKAIYEGLMNMKHGHKVLEVAREARGNKKVE
;
A
#
# COMPACT_ATOMS: atom_id res chain seq x y z
N MET A 1 13.86 0.01 17.93
CA MET A 1 13.24 -1.16 17.28
C MET A 1 12.38 -0.68 16.12
N ALA A 2 12.59 -1.25 14.92
CA ALA A 2 11.81 -0.88 13.76
C ALA A 2 10.35 -1.33 13.92
N LEU A 3 9.43 -0.44 13.59
CA LEU A 3 8.00 -0.68 13.62
C LEU A 3 7.48 -1.01 12.24
N TYR A 4 6.40 -1.78 12.18
CA TYR A 4 5.63 -1.98 10.97
C TYR A 4 4.81 -0.71 10.69
N LEU A 5 4.92 -0.20 9.48
CA LEU A 5 4.28 1.06 9.09
C LEU A 5 3.42 0.86 7.84
N LYS A 6 2.15 1.25 7.93
CA LYS A 6 1.21 1.29 6.81
C LYS A 6 0.71 2.70 6.61
N GLU A 7 0.80 3.21 5.39
CA GLU A 7 0.26 4.52 5.03
C GLU A 7 -0.69 4.36 3.85
N HIS A 8 -1.95 4.69 4.07
CA HIS A 8 -3.02 4.54 3.10
C HIS A 8 -3.27 5.85 2.35
N LEU A 9 -3.42 5.75 1.05
CA LEU A 9 -3.87 6.85 0.21
C LEU A 9 -5.08 6.38 -0.60
N SER A 10 -6.20 7.13 -0.49
CA SER A 10 -7.37 6.87 -1.31
C SER A 10 -7.06 7.11 -2.80
N PHE A 11 -7.92 6.60 -3.66
CA PHE A 11 -7.81 6.80 -5.11
C PHE A 11 -7.60 8.28 -5.47
N ASP A 12 -8.39 9.17 -4.84
CA ASP A 12 -8.31 10.60 -5.13
C ASP A 12 -7.05 11.25 -4.56
N ARG A 13 -6.66 10.92 -3.33
CA ARG A 13 -5.45 11.46 -2.69
C ARG A 13 -4.18 10.98 -3.37
N ALA A 14 -4.16 9.75 -3.83
CA ALA A 14 -3.04 9.18 -4.56
C ALA A 14 -2.99 9.67 -6.01
N GLU A 15 -4.00 10.40 -6.46
CA GLU A 15 -4.11 10.84 -7.86
C GLU A 15 -3.98 9.67 -8.83
N ILE A 16 -4.65 8.56 -8.53
CA ILE A 16 -4.51 7.31 -9.28
C ILE A 16 -5.01 7.49 -10.72
N MET A 17 -4.17 7.09 -11.65
CA MET A 17 -4.51 6.93 -13.06
C MET A 17 -4.44 5.45 -13.42
N VAL A 18 -5.48 4.96 -14.10
CA VAL A 18 -5.53 3.59 -14.59
C VAL A 18 -5.26 3.61 -16.09
N GLU A 19 -4.21 2.90 -16.51
CA GLU A 19 -3.84 2.80 -17.91
C GLU A 19 -4.08 1.37 -18.39
N SER A 20 -4.65 1.23 -19.59
CA SER A 20 -4.86 -0.06 -20.24
C SER A 20 -3.96 -0.15 -21.47
N VAL A 21 -3.15 -1.20 -21.55
CA VAL A 21 -2.25 -1.44 -22.66
C VAL A 21 -2.59 -2.79 -23.27
N LYS A 22 -2.78 -2.81 -24.60
CA LYS A 22 -2.94 -4.07 -25.33
C LYS A 22 -1.56 -4.68 -25.59
N GLU A 23 -1.41 -5.95 -25.26
CA GLU A 23 -0.19 -6.70 -25.56
C GLU A 23 -0.34 -7.42 -26.90
N GLY A 24 0.36 -6.94 -27.93
CA GLY A 24 0.40 -7.56 -29.26
C GLY A 24 -0.94 -7.52 -29.99
N ASP A 25 -1.16 -8.50 -30.89
CA ASP A 25 -2.38 -8.65 -31.69
C ASP A 25 -3.50 -9.35 -30.93
N THR A 26 -3.34 -9.58 -29.62
CA THR A 26 -4.35 -10.23 -28.79
C THR A 26 -5.27 -9.20 -28.14
N ASP A 27 -6.53 -9.58 -27.88
CA ASP A 27 -7.49 -8.77 -27.14
C ASP A 27 -7.17 -8.71 -25.64
N LEU A 28 -6.04 -9.26 -25.21
CA LEU A 28 -5.59 -9.24 -23.83
C LEU A 28 -5.09 -7.84 -23.44
N LYS A 29 -5.71 -7.28 -22.43
CA LYS A 29 -5.34 -5.99 -21.88
C LYS A 29 -4.56 -6.17 -20.59
N THR A 30 -3.49 -5.41 -20.43
CA THR A 30 -2.79 -5.29 -19.16
C THR A 30 -3.13 -3.93 -18.57
N LEU A 31 -3.58 -3.92 -17.32
CA LEU A 31 -3.87 -2.69 -16.60
C LEU A 31 -2.68 -2.29 -15.72
N PHE A 32 -2.47 -0.99 -15.66
CA PHE A 32 -1.49 -0.37 -14.78
C PHE A 32 -2.19 0.66 -13.90
N MET A 33 -1.73 0.81 -12.67
CA MET A 33 -2.10 1.92 -11.80
C MET A 33 -0.87 2.78 -11.57
N LYS A 34 -1.04 4.08 -11.67
CA LYS A 34 0.02 5.07 -11.51
C LYS A 34 -0.47 6.17 -10.58
N GLY A 35 0.36 6.62 -9.68
CA GLY A 35 0.00 7.70 -8.77
C GLY A 35 1.00 7.88 -7.66
N ILE A 36 0.60 8.64 -6.64
CA ILE A 36 1.39 8.85 -5.43
C ILE A 36 1.27 7.59 -4.57
N PHE A 37 2.40 6.94 -4.32
CA PHE A 37 2.42 5.74 -3.48
C PHE A 37 2.72 6.08 -2.01
N ILE A 38 3.47 7.14 -1.76
CA ILE A 38 3.73 7.62 -0.42
C ILE A 38 3.98 9.14 -0.43
N GLN A 39 3.39 9.86 0.54
CA GLN A 39 3.56 11.30 0.69
C GLN A 39 4.66 11.62 1.69
N GLY A 40 5.51 12.57 1.34
CA GLY A 40 6.57 13.05 2.20
C GLY A 40 6.40 14.50 2.61
N GLY A 41 7.09 14.88 3.69
CA GLY A 41 7.19 16.26 4.13
C GLY A 41 5.93 16.83 4.78
N VAL A 42 4.85 16.08 4.85
CA VAL A 42 3.59 16.52 5.48
C VAL A 42 3.13 15.49 6.52
N LYS A 43 2.47 15.98 7.56
CA LYS A 43 1.90 15.12 8.59
C LYS A 43 0.69 14.39 8.02
N ASN A 44 0.73 13.07 8.01
CA ASN A 44 -0.34 12.25 7.46
C ASN A 44 -1.45 11.94 8.48
N ALA A 45 -2.45 11.17 8.06
CA ALA A 45 -3.58 10.81 8.90
C ALA A 45 -3.19 9.99 10.14
N ASN A 46 -2.04 9.34 10.12
CA ASN A 46 -1.49 8.60 11.26
C ASN A 46 -0.57 9.45 12.14
N GLU A 47 -0.58 10.78 11.92
CA GLU A 47 0.26 11.74 12.63
C GLU A 47 1.76 11.51 12.46
N ARG A 48 2.16 10.93 11.33
CA ARG A 48 3.57 10.69 10.97
C ARG A 48 4.01 11.64 9.90
N VAL A 49 5.28 12.01 9.98
CA VAL A 49 5.96 12.80 8.96
C VAL A 49 7.10 11.95 8.41
N TYR A 50 7.06 11.71 7.10
CA TYR A 50 8.16 11.06 6.40
C TYR A 50 9.05 12.16 5.83
N PRO A 51 10.28 12.33 6.34
CA PRO A 51 11.19 13.29 5.73
C PRO A 51 11.44 12.95 4.26
N ILE A 52 11.56 13.96 3.41
CA ILE A 52 11.72 13.75 1.97
C ILE A 52 12.94 12.89 1.67
N ASN A 53 14.06 13.12 2.38
CA ASN A 53 15.26 12.31 2.21
C ASN A 53 15.07 10.84 2.58
N GLU A 54 14.21 10.53 3.53
CA GLU A 54 13.87 9.14 3.90
C GLU A 54 13.10 8.45 2.77
N ILE A 55 12.14 9.14 2.18
CA ILE A 55 11.38 8.61 1.04
C ILE A 55 12.29 8.45 -0.17
N GLU A 56 13.12 9.44 -0.45
CA GLU A 56 14.07 9.39 -1.56
C GLU A 56 15.00 8.18 -1.47
N THR A 57 15.58 7.94 -0.29
CA THR A 57 16.45 6.79 -0.04
C THR A 57 15.68 5.47 -0.22
N ALA A 58 14.47 5.38 0.33
CA ALA A 58 13.65 4.17 0.20
C ALA A 58 13.25 3.88 -1.25
N VAL A 59 12.91 4.91 -2.02
CA VAL A 59 12.58 4.80 -3.44
C VAL A 59 13.81 4.33 -4.25
N GLU A 60 14.97 4.91 -4.00
CA GLU A 60 16.22 4.51 -4.65
C GLU A 60 16.56 3.04 -4.36
N THR A 61 16.44 2.63 -3.11
CA THR A 61 16.69 1.24 -2.70
C THR A 61 15.75 0.27 -3.41
N LEU A 62 14.46 0.61 -3.46
CA LEU A 62 13.45 -0.22 -4.13
C LEU A 62 13.74 -0.34 -5.63
N ASN A 63 14.07 0.77 -6.30
CA ASN A 63 14.40 0.77 -7.72
C ASN A 63 15.66 -0.04 -8.01
N THR A 64 16.66 0.03 -7.14
CA THR A 64 17.88 -0.78 -7.27
C THR A 64 17.55 -2.27 -7.21
N GLN A 65 16.68 -2.69 -6.30
CA GLN A 65 16.23 -4.07 -6.22
C GLN A 65 15.53 -4.51 -7.49
N ILE A 66 14.68 -3.66 -8.05
CA ILE A 66 13.98 -3.94 -9.31
C ILE A 66 14.98 -4.08 -10.47
N GLN A 67 15.96 -3.20 -10.57
CA GLN A 67 17.00 -3.24 -11.60
C GLN A 67 17.88 -4.48 -11.49
N GLU A 68 18.10 -4.97 -10.28
CA GLU A 68 18.86 -6.20 -10.04
C GLU A 68 18.07 -7.47 -10.34
N GLY A 69 16.83 -7.35 -10.78
CA GLY A 69 15.98 -8.46 -11.18
C GLY A 69 15.03 -8.96 -10.09
N ASN A 70 14.97 -8.30 -8.95
CA ASN A 70 14.03 -8.66 -7.90
C ASN A 70 12.63 -8.11 -8.23
N SER A 71 11.63 -8.98 -8.10
CA SER A 71 10.24 -8.57 -8.31
C SER A 71 9.65 -8.07 -7.00
N VAL A 72 9.11 -6.85 -7.03
CA VAL A 72 8.41 -6.28 -5.88
C VAL A 72 6.91 -6.53 -6.07
N LEU A 73 6.40 -7.54 -5.38
CA LEU A 73 5.02 -7.98 -5.50
C LEU A 73 4.16 -7.32 -4.45
N GLY A 74 2.91 -7.05 -4.79
CA GLY A 74 1.93 -6.49 -3.87
C GLY A 74 0.66 -7.31 -3.80
N GLU A 75 -0.08 -7.12 -2.72
CA GLU A 75 -1.28 -7.86 -2.41
C GLU A 75 -2.51 -6.95 -2.42
N VAL A 76 -3.66 -7.58 -2.50
CA VAL A 76 -4.95 -6.90 -2.30
C VAL A 76 -5.24 -6.87 -0.81
N ASP A 77 -5.76 -5.73 -0.36
CA ASP A 77 -6.16 -5.53 1.02
C ASP A 77 -4.96 -5.39 1.98
N HIS A 78 -5.21 -5.42 3.27
CA HIS A 78 -4.17 -5.25 4.29
C HIS A 78 -3.69 -6.61 4.79
N PRO A 79 -2.54 -7.11 4.32
CA PRO A 79 -1.98 -8.32 4.90
C PRO A 79 -1.54 -8.07 6.35
N ASP A 80 -1.60 -9.13 7.14
CA ASP A 80 -1.33 -9.05 8.58
C ASP A 80 0.17 -9.11 8.93
N ASP A 81 1.03 -9.21 7.93
CA ASP A 81 2.47 -9.28 8.18
C ASP A 81 3.28 -8.53 7.10
N LEU A 82 4.59 -8.46 7.28
CA LEU A 82 5.51 -7.86 6.31
C LEU A 82 5.84 -8.80 5.16
N LYS A 83 5.48 -10.07 5.28
CA LYS A 83 5.77 -11.09 4.30
C LYS A 83 4.74 -11.05 3.16
N ILE A 84 5.20 -11.28 1.94
CA ILE A 84 4.33 -11.38 0.77
C ILE A 84 3.76 -12.79 0.68
N ASN A 85 2.45 -12.90 0.61
CA ASN A 85 1.73 -14.15 0.44
C ASN A 85 1.41 -14.35 -1.05
N LEU A 86 2.06 -15.30 -1.69
CA LEU A 86 1.98 -15.47 -3.15
C LEU A 86 0.56 -15.76 -3.64
N ASP A 87 -0.27 -16.40 -2.84
CA ASP A 87 -1.66 -16.69 -3.17
C ASP A 87 -2.54 -15.43 -3.20
N ARG A 88 -2.07 -14.32 -2.66
CA ARG A 88 -2.80 -13.05 -2.60
C ARG A 88 -2.21 -11.97 -3.52
N VAL A 89 -1.15 -12.28 -4.23
CA VAL A 89 -0.49 -11.32 -5.13
C VAL A 89 -1.43 -10.91 -6.25
N SER A 90 -1.59 -9.60 -6.43
CA SER A 90 -2.43 -9.02 -7.48
C SER A 90 -1.63 -8.19 -8.48
N HIS A 91 -0.47 -7.72 -8.10
CA HIS A 91 0.29 -6.78 -8.92
C HIS A 91 1.77 -6.81 -8.61
N MET A 92 2.51 -6.16 -9.46
CA MET A 92 3.96 -5.98 -9.35
C MET A 92 4.29 -4.51 -9.55
N ILE A 93 5.12 -3.95 -8.67
CA ILE A 93 5.60 -2.59 -8.84
C ILE A 93 6.68 -2.59 -9.92
N THR A 94 6.46 -1.82 -10.97
CA THR A 94 7.39 -1.75 -12.10
C THR A 94 8.42 -0.63 -11.94
N LYS A 95 8.04 0.46 -11.27
CA LYS A 95 8.90 1.63 -11.12
C LYS A 95 8.39 2.52 -9.99
N MET A 96 9.31 3.13 -9.28
CA MET A 96 9.02 4.28 -8.42
C MET A 96 9.97 5.43 -8.76
N TRP A 97 9.56 6.65 -8.47
CA TRP A 97 10.37 7.84 -8.69
C TRP A 97 9.90 8.95 -7.75
N MET A 98 10.76 9.94 -7.55
CA MET A 98 10.38 11.13 -6.79
C MET A 98 9.78 12.19 -7.70
N ASP A 99 8.71 12.83 -7.23
CA ASP A 99 8.15 14.04 -7.83
C ASP A 99 7.81 14.99 -6.68
N GLY A 100 8.62 16.05 -6.55
CA GLY A 100 8.55 16.91 -5.38
C GLY A 100 8.81 16.12 -4.10
N PRO A 101 7.95 16.27 -3.07
CA PRO A 101 8.14 15.58 -1.79
C PRO A 101 7.62 14.13 -1.82
N ASN A 102 6.96 13.71 -2.89
CA ASN A 102 6.21 12.46 -2.94
C ASN A 102 6.93 11.36 -3.71
N GLY A 103 6.78 10.14 -3.23
CA GLY A 103 7.18 8.94 -3.97
C GLY A 103 6.04 8.50 -4.88
N TYR A 104 6.20 8.68 -6.18
CA TYR A 104 5.29 8.20 -7.21
C TYR A 104 5.65 6.79 -7.60
N GLY A 105 4.67 6.07 -8.10
CA GLY A 105 4.92 4.73 -8.58
C GLY A 105 3.98 4.30 -9.68
N LYS A 106 4.39 3.23 -10.35
CA LYS A 106 3.58 2.52 -11.34
C LYS A 106 3.60 1.04 -11.01
N LEU A 107 2.44 0.43 -11.04
CA LEU A 107 2.29 -1.00 -10.81
C LEU A 107 1.53 -1.64 -11.96
N LYS A 108 1.87 -2.89 -12.24
CA LYS A 108 1.25 -3.72 -13.27
C LYS A 108 0.33 -4.74 -12.59
N ILE A 109 -0.93 -4.77 -13.01
CA ILE A 109 -1.87 -5.79 -12.55
C ILE A 109 -1.50 -7.11 -13.22
N LEU A 110 -1.29 -8.14 -12.40
CA LEU A 110 -0.90 -9.47 -12.88
C LEU A 110 -2.14 -10.35 -13.10
N PRO A 111 -2.08 -11.33 -14.03
CA PRO A 111 -3.20 -12.24 -14.28
C PRO A 111 -3.29 -13.35 -13.23
N THR A 112 -3.10 -13.02 -11.97
CA THR A 112 -3.34 -13.91 -10.83
C THR A 112 -4.82 -13.86 -10.45
N PRO A 113 -5.34 -14.77 -9.62
CA PRO A 113 -6.73 -14.68 -9.17
C PRO A 113 -7.06 -13.32 -8.53
N MET A 114 -6.20 -12.79 -7.67
CA MET A 114 -6.42 -11.48 -7.05
C MET A 114 -6.23 -10.33 -8.04
N GLY A 115 -5.31 -10.49 -9.00
CA GLY A 115 -5.13 -9.50 -10.08
C GLY A 115 -6.36 -9.42 -10.98
N GLN A 116 -6.97 -10.54 -11.31
CA GLN A 116 -8.21 -10.56 -12.08
C GLN A 116 -9.36 -9.89 -11.33
N LEU A 117 -9.45 -10.10 -10.02
CA LEU A 117 -10.42 -9.43 -9.17
C LEU A 117 -10.23 -7.91 -9.21
N VAL A 118 -9.00 -7.43 -9.06
CA VAL A 118 -8.66 -6.01 -9.14
C VAL A 118 -9.02 -5.45 -10.51
N GLN A 119 -8.66 -6.15 -11.58
CA GLN A 119 -8.96 -5.72 -12.95
C GLN A 119 -10.47 -5.57 -13.15
N THR A 120 -11.25 -6.54 -12.71
CA THR A 120 -12.71 -6.50 -12.79
C THR A 120 -13.27 -5.29 -12.04
N MET A 121 -12.77 -5.02 -10.85
CA MET A 121 -13.20 -3.86 -10.06
C MET A 121 -12.87 -2.54 -10.76
N LEU A 122 -11.65 -2.39 -11.25
CA LEU A 122 -11.22 -1.16 -11.93
C LEU A 122 -12.01 -0.93 -13.21
N GLU A 123 -12.25 -1.96 -14.01
CA GLU A 123 -13.06 -1.88 -15.24
C GLU A 123 -14.52 -1.57 -14.94
N SER A 124 -15.00 -1.93 -13.76
CA SER A 124 -16.36 -1.63 -13.30
C SER A 124 -16.50 -0.25 -12.65
N GLY A 125 -15.41 0.53 -12.61
CA GLY A 125 -15.42 1.87 -12.06
C GLY A 125 -15.19 1.95 -10.56
N VAL A 126 -14.78 0.86 -9.92
CA VAL A 126 -14.42 0.87 -8.50
C VAL A 126 -13.14 1.66 -8.29
N LYS A 127 -13.16 2.59 -7.36
CA LYS A 127 -12.00 3.41 -7.02
C LYS A 127 -11.19 2.74 -5.92
N LEU A 128 -10.05 2.19 -6.28
CA LEU A 128 -9.14 1.56 -5.35
C LEU A 128 -7.98 2.50 -5.03
N GLY A 129 -7.55 2.49 -3.78
CA GLY A 129 -6.38 3.25 -3.33
C GLY A 129 -5.15 2.37 -3.19
N VAL A 130 -4.13 2.95 -2.61
CA VAL A 130 -2.87 2.26 -2.34
C VAL A 130 -2.46 2.44 -0.89
N SER A 131 -1.71 1.48 -0.37
CA SER A 131 -1.17 1.54 0.99
C SER A 131 0.27 1.05 0.97
N SER A 132 1.20 1.94 1.29
CA SER A 132 2.59 1.53 1.46
C SER A 132 2.73 0.63 2.69
N ARG A 133 3.55 -0.38 2.56
CA ARG A 133 3.91 -1.30 3.63
C ARG A 133 5.41 -1.25 3.82
N GLY A 134 5.85 -0.90 5.02
CA GLY A 134 7.26 -0.73 5.29
C GLY A 134 7.61 -0.87 6.75
N SER A 135 8.84 -0.57 7.07
CA SER A 135 9.35 -0.54 8.44
C SER A 135 10.17 0.70 8.69
N GLY A 136 10.22 1.14 9.92
CA GLY A 136 11.00 2.31 10.32
C GLY A 136 10.86 2.60 11.79
N ASN A 137 11.58 3.62 12.23
CA ASN A 137 11.48 4.13 13.59
C ASN A 137 10.61 5.38 13.58
N VAL A 138 9.79 5.55 14.61
CA VAL A 138 8.89 6.71 14.74
C VAL A 138 9.24 7.43 16.04
N ASN A 139 9.48 8.74 15.94
CA ASN A 139 9.65 9.58 17.12
C ASN A 139 8.29 9.80 17.77
N ASP A 140 8.16 9.43 19.03
CA ASP A 140 6.90 9.50 19.77
C ASP A 140 6.41 10.93 20.02
N ILE A 141 7.30 11.91 19.93
CA ILE A 141 6.97 13.32 20.22
C ILE A 141 6.40 14.02 18.98
N ASP A 142 7.09 13.91 17.84
CA ASP A 142 6.75 14.66 16.63
C ASP A 142 6.26 13.79 15.47
N GLY A 143 6.28 12.45 15.63
CA GLY A 143 5.84 11.51 14.58
C GLY A 143 6.83 11.36 13.42
N ARG A 144 8.05 11.89 13.56
CA ARG A 144 9.04 11.82 12.50
C ARG A 144 9.57 10.40 12.29
N VAL A 145 9.54 9.94 11.04
CA VAL A 145 9.99 8.60 10.66
C VAL A 145 11.47 8.65 10.27
N SER A 146 12.23 7.65 10.72
CA SER A 146 13.64 7.48 10.38
C SER A 146 13.92 6.01 10.05
N ASP A 147 15.03 5.74 9.36
CA ASP A 147 15.45 4.41 8.91
C ASP A 147 14.31 3.69 8.17
N PHE A 148 13.65 4.41 7.28
CA PHE A 148 12.48 3.92 6.58
C PHE A 148 12.86 3.02 5.40
N GLU A 149 12.22 1.86 5.33
CA GLU A 149 12.32 0.94 4.20
C GLU A 149 10.92 0.65 3.66
N ILE A 150 10.76 0.70 2.35
CA ILE A 150 9.53 0.29 1.68
C ILE A 150 9.65 -1.19 1.32
N ILE A 151 8.71 -1.99 1.82
CA ILE A 151 8.64 -3.42 1.47
C ILE A 151 7.85 -3.59 0.19
N THR A 152 6.69 -2.98 0.11
CA THR A 152 5.85 -2.97 -1.08
C THR A 152 4.76 -1.90 -0.95
N VAL A 153 3.91 -1.83 -1.96
CA VAL A 153 2.69 -1.01 -1.95
C VAL A 153 1.54 -1.91 -2.34
N ASP A 154 0.54 -2.01 -1.48
CA ASP A 154 -0.63 -2.85 -1.69
C ASP A 154 -1.78 -2.05 -2.31
N ILE A 155 -2.74 -2.75 -2.91
CA ILE A 155 -3.98 -2.17 -3.41
C ILE A 155 -5.05 -2.37 -2.36
N VAL A 156 -5.74 -1.31 -1.99
CA VAL A 156 -6.72 -1.31 -0.91
C VAL A 156 -8.03 -0.66 -1.34
N ALA A 157 -9.12 -1.15 -0.76
CA ALA A 157 -10.41 -0.51 -0.91
C ALA A 157 -10.45 0.79 -0.12
N GLN A 158 -11.23 1.75 -0.57
CA GLN A 158 -11.45 2.96 0.23
C GLN A 158 -12.22 2.59 1.50
N PRO A 159 -11.86 3.19 2.66
CA PRO A 159 -12.63 2.99 3.87
C PRO A 159 -14.07 3.42 3.65
N SER A 160 -15.03 2.53 3.90
CA SER A 160 -16.45 2.78 3.69
C SER A 160 -17.08 3.68 4.76
N ALA A 161 -16.37 3.98 5.83
CA ALA A 161 -16.87 4.78 6.94
C ALA A 161 -15.78 5.72 7.47
N PRO A 162 -16.14 7.00 7.79
CA PRO A 162 -15.19 7.97 8.33
C PRO A 162 -14.56 7.55 9.65
N ASN A 163 -15.21 6.66 10.40
CA ASN A 163 -14.80 6.19 11.71
C ASN A 163 -14.18 4.78 11.68
N ALA A 164 -13.66 4.36 10.54
CA ALA A 164 -12.85 3.15 10.49
C ALA A 164 -11.71 3.25 11.50
N TYR A 165 -11.29 2.12 12.08
CA TYR A 165 -10.20 2.11 13.04
C TYR A 165 -9.01 2.90 12.52
N PRO A 166 -8.44 3.83 13.31
CA PRO A 166 -7.22 4.52 12.91
C PRO A 166 -6.13 3.51 12.59
N LYS A 167 -5.41 3.73 11.50
CA LYS A 167 -4.34 2.83 11.07
C LYS A 167 -3.26 2.65 12.12
N ALA A 168 -2.97 3.71 12.87
CA ALA A 168 -2.01 3.64 13.97
C ALA A 168 -2.39 2.59 15.01
N ILE A 169 -3.69 2.37 15.25
CA ILE A 169 -4.16 1.31 16.15
C ILE A 169 -3.90 -0.07 15.55
N TYR A 170 -4.21 -0.25 14.25
CA TYR A 170 -3.92 -1.52 13.57
C TYR A 170 -2.45 -1.87 13.61
N GLU A 171 -1.59 -0.91 13.30
CA GLU A 171 -0.14 -1.10 13.33
C GLU A 171 0.36 -1.40 14.75
N GLY A 172 -0.16 -0.68 15.75
CA GLY A 172 0.16 -0.94 17.14
C GLY A 172 -0.17 -2.38 17.54
N LEU A 173 -1.35 -2.85 17.14
CA LEU A 173 -1.76 -4.23 17.38
C LEU A 173 -0.89 -5.25 16.65
N MET A 174 -0.50 -4.97 15.41
CA MET A 174 0.37 -5.85 14.62
C MET A 174 1.79 -5.93 15.18
N ASN A 175 2.29 -4.86 15.79
CA ASN A 175 3.60 -4.83 16.44
C ASN A 175 3.60 -5.47 17.83
N MET A 176 2.43 -5.86 18.34
CA MET A 176 2.29 -6.57 19.60
C MET A 176 2.36 -8.09 19.38
N LYS A 177 2.80 -8.83 20.41
CA LYS A 177 2.72 -10.29 20.38
C LYS A 177 1.23 -10.70 20.27
N HIS A 178 0.92 -11.53 19.26
CA HIS A 178 -0.45 -11.97 18.94
C HIS A 178 -1.38 -10.83 18.45
N GLY A 179 -0.83 -9.71 17.97
CA GLY A 179 -1.61 -8.58 17.50
C GLY A 179 -2.56 -8.92 16.36
N HIS A 180 -2.19 -9.84 15.46
CA HIS A 180 -3.03 -10.27 14.35
C HIS A 180 -4.37 -10.90 14.81
N LYS A 181 -4.37 -11.68 15.89
CA LYS A 181 -5.58 -12.27 16.47
C LYS A 181 -6.51 -11.21 17.03
N VAL A 182 -5.94 -10.19 17.67
CA VAL A 182 -6.69 -9.06 18.19
C VAL A 182 -7.36 -8.28 17.07
N LEU A 183 -6.66 -8.08 15.95
CA LEU A 183 -7.20 -7.41 14.77
C LEU A 183 -8.35 -8.20 14.15
N GLU A 184 -8.24 -9.51 14.04
CA GLU A 184 -9.32 -10.37 13.54
C GLU A 184 -10.58 -10.26 14.38
N VAL A 185 -10.45 -10.37 15.71
CA VAL A 185 -11.56 -10.24 16.65
C VAL A 185 -12.20 -8.86 16.54
N ALA A 186 -11.41 -7.80 16.43
CA ALA A 186 -11.92 -6.45 16.28
C ALA A 186 -12.68 -6.27 14.96
N ARG A 187 -12.21 -6.87 13.86
CA ARG A 187 -12.91 -6.84 12.56
C ARG A 187 -14.23 -7.59 12.63
N GLU A 188 -14.26 -8.77 13.23
CA GLU A 188 -15.49 -9.56 13.41
C GLU A 188 -16.53 -8.81 14.26
N ALA A 189 -16.11 -8.28 15.38
CA ALA A 189 -17.00 -7.52 16.27
C ALA A 189 -17.61 -6.31 15.55
N ARG A 190 -16.82 -5.64 14.70
CA ARG A 190 -17.28 -4.52 13.89
C ARG A 190 -18.23 -4.95 12.77
N GLY A 191 -17.97 -6.10 12.13
CA GLY A 191 -18.85 -6.68 11.14
C GLY A 191 -20.22 -7.01 11.72
N ASN A 192 -20.26 -7.61 12.89
CA ASN A 192 -21.49 -7.94 13.59
C ASN A 192 -22.32 -6.71 13.98
N LYS A 193 -21.68 -5.61 14.37
CA LYS A 193 -22.37 -4.35 14.67
C LYS A 193 -22.99 -3.69 13.44
N LYS A 194 -22.50 -3.97 12.26
CA LYS A 194 -23.06 -3.43 11.01
C LYS A 194 -24.29 -4.20 10.53
N VAL A 195 -24.46 -5.43 10.98
CA VAL A 195 -25.57 -6.30 10.61
C VAL A 195 -26.80 -6.08 11.51
N GLU A 196 -26.59 -5.56 12.68
CA GLU A 196 -27.66 -5.13 13.59
C GLU A 196 -28.22 -3.76 13.18
#